data_6c7f9beea90b647e72f31e121e47f6e9
#
_entry.id   6c7f9beea90b647e72f31e121e47f6e9
#
_cell.length_a   1.000
_cell.length_b   1.000
_cell.length_c   1.000
_cell.angle_alpha   90.00
_cell.angle_beta   90.00
_cell.angle_gamma   90.00
#
_symmetry.space_group_name_H-M   'P 1'
#
loop_
_entity.id
_entity.type
_entity.pdbx_description
1 polymer ?
#
loop_
_entity_poly.entity_id
_entity_poly.type
_entity_poly.pdbx_seq_one_letter_code
_entity_poly.pdbx_strand_id
1 'polypeptide(L)'
;MMNAIRPIASGLLLAILASQAWAQQSSTTVPPPPEGSIQGHVGWPVAKNASDVDSVDHLVAALYNVISGPAGQPRDWDRFRSLFLPDGRLGAIRADAAATSDQPARKSDIVFRTPEGYVERDDPYFKTHGFFERSMANRVEEFGNLVHVWSTYESRHAADDPKPFARGVNSIQIVHAQGRYWLASVLWDEERPGLRLPEKYLK
;
A
#
# COMPACT_ATOMS: atom_id res chain seq x y z
N MET A 1 -54.13 94.18 20.61
CA MET A 1 -53.40 93.39 21.67
C MET A 1 -53.51 91.90 21.29
N MET A 2 -52.58 91.40 20.55
CA MET A 2 -52.72 90.05 19.95
C MET A 2 -51.63 89.14 20.52
N ASN A 3 -52.08 88.12 21.20
CA ASN A 3 -51.19 87.06 21.72
C ASN A 3 -50.90 86.05 20.61
N ALA A 4 -49.65 85.89 20.33
CA ALA A 4 -49.15 84.88 19.34
C ALA A 4 -48.91 83.58 20.08
N ILE A 5 -49.56 82.52 19.65
CA ILE A 5 -49.34 81.16 20.11
C ILE A 5 -48.28 80.51 19.21
N ARG A 6 -47.21 80.01 19.81
CA ARG A 6 -46.17 79.23 19.14
C ARG A 6 -46.54 77.73 19.15
N PRO A 7 -46.41 77.00 18.08
CA PRO A 7 -46.55 75.56 18.11
C PRO A 7 -45.26 74.89 18.56
N ILE A 8 -45.43 73.84 19.39
CA ILE A 8 -44.39 72.92 19.86
C ILE A 8 -44.23 71.85 18.80
N ALA A 9 -43.07 71.78 18.18
CA ALA A 9 -42.73 70.66 17.27
C ALA A 9 -42.24 69.48 18.08
N SER A 10 -43.01 68.40 18.15
CA SER A 10 -42.62 67.13 18.70
C SER A 10 -41.77 66.36 17.69
N GLY A 11 -40.48 66.30 17.94
CA GLY A 11 -39.55 65.49 17.15
C GLY A 11 -39.68 64.00 17.59
N LEU A 12 -40.15 63.18 16.69
CA LEU A 12 -40.15 61.72 16.85
C LEU A 12 -38.74 61.19 16.50
N LEU A 13 -37.99 60.78 17.53
CA LEU A 13 -36.73 60.04 17.31
C LEU A 13 -37.06 58.61 16.98
N LEU A 14 -36.92 58.19 15.74
CA LEU A 14 -36.93 56.76 15.37
C LEU A 14 -35.56 56.17 15.74
N ALA A 15 -35.52 55.37 16.79
CA ALA A 15 -34.40 54.54 17.12
C ALA A 15 -34.40 53.30 16.21
N ILE A 16 -33.52 53.26 15.21
CA ILE A 16 -33.27 52.07 14.38
C ILE A 16 -32.39 51.12 15.21
N LEU A 17 -33.00 50.12 15.82
CA LEU A 17 -32.27 49.01 16.39
C LEU A 17 -31.76 48.12 15.25
N ALA A 18 -30.54 48.29 14.85
CA ALA A 18 -29.85 47.36 14.00
C ALA A 18 -29.51 46.11 14.82
N SER A 19 -30.34 45.06 14.71
CA SER A 19 -30.06 43.75 15.19
C SER A 19 -28.94 43.12 14.37
N GLN A 20 -27.70 43.22 14.86
CA GLN A 20 -26.59 42.44 14.32
C GLN A 20 -26.83 40.98 14.70
N ALA A 21 -27.41 40.20 13.78
CA ALA A 21 -27.38 38.76 13.85
C ALA A 21 -25.95 38.30 13.64
N TRP A 22 -25.23 38.00 14.70
CA TRP A 22 -23.97 37.27 14.66
C TRP A 22 -24.29 35.87 14.16
N ALA A 23 -24.01 35.62 12.88
CA ALA A 23 -23.97 34.27 12.35
C ALA A 23 -22.88 33.51 13.12
N GLN A 24 -23.27 32.73 14.12
CA GLN A 24 -22.41 31.71 14.69
C GLN A 24 -22.12 30.70 13.56
N GLN A 25 -20.97 30.89 12.90
CA GLN A 25 -20.38 29.82 12.12
C GLN A 25 -20.05 28.70 13.11
N SER A 26 -20.92 27.71 13.19
CA SER A 26 -20.61 26.44 13.80
C SER A 26 -19.45 25.83 13.00
N SER A 27 -18.22 26.06 13.47
CA SER A 27 -17.08 25.30 12.99
C SER A 27 -17.34 23.86 13.40
N THR A 28 -17.87 23.05 12.49
CA THR A 28 -17.88 21.60 12.65
C THR A 28 -16.42 21.17 12.65
N THR A 29 -15.83 21.11 13.84
CA THR A 29 -14.51 20.50 14.02
C THR A 29 -14.65 19.03 13.67
N VAL A 30 -14.13 18.65 12.50
CA VAL A 30 -14.01 17.25 12.13
C VAL A 30 -13.19 16.58 13.23
N PRO A 31 -13.69 15.52 13.87
CA PRO A 31 -12.93 14.85 14.92
C PRO A 31 -11.60 14.34 14.31
N PRO A 32 -10.54 14.32 15.10
CA PRO A 32 -9.26 13.80 14.62
C PRO A 32 -9.43 12.33 14.19
N PRO A 33 -8.68 11.90 13.17
CA PRO A 33 -8.72 10.49 12.74
C PRO A 33 -8.30 9.58 13.90
N PRO A 34 -8.84 8.36 13.98
CA PRO A 34 -8.49 7.42 15.03
C PRO A 34 -6.99 7.09 15.00
N GLU A 35 -6.46 6.68 16.15
CA GLU A 35 -5.08 6.21 16.26
C GLU A 35 -4.82 5.08 15.24
N GLY A 36 -3.66 5.11 14.58
CA GLY A 36 -3.32 4.16 13.50
C GLY A 36 -3.99 4.45 12.16
N SER A 37 -4.83 5.49 12.08
CA SER A 37 -5.43 5.89 10.80
C SER A 37 -4.38 6.38 9.82
N ILE A 38 -4.53 6.00 8.55
CA ILE A 38 -3.75 6.52 7.43
C ILE A 38 -4.01 8.02 7.20
N GLN A 39 -5.18 8.53 7.59
CA GLN A 39 -5.53 9.94 7.50
C GLN A 39 -4.72 10.77 8.49
N GLY A 40 -4.03 11.79 7.98
CA GLY A 40 -3.31 12.73 8.83
C GLY A 40 -1.97 12.22 9.37
N HIS A 41 -1.53 11.02 9.03
CA HIS A 41 -0.17 10.59 9.31
C HIS A 41 0.83 11.39 8.48
N VAL A 42 1.57 12.24 9.14
CA VAL A 42 2.74 12.91 8.57
C VAL A 42 3.82 11.85 8.34
N GLY A 43 4.26 11.69 7.08
CA GLY A 43 5.33 10.74 6.76
C GLY A 43 4.90 9.43 6.12
N TRP A 44 3.62 9.26 5.82
CA TRP A 44 3.20 8.13 4.96
C TRP A 44 3.76 8.32 3.55
N PRO A 45 4.30 7.25 2.94
CA PRO A 45 4.94 7.37 1.65
C PRO A 45 3.95 7.82 0.58
N VAL A 46 4.31 8.87 -0.14
CA VAL A 46 3.61 9.26 -1.36
C VAL A 46 4.06 8.32 -2.47
N ALA A 47 3.13 7.84 -3.29
CA ALA A 47 3.49 7.02 -4.44
C ALA A 47 4.47 7.77 -5.34
N LYS A 48 5.63 7.16 -5.62
CA LYS A 48 6.62 7.76 -6.51
C LYS A 48 6.09 7.90 -7.94
N ASN A 49 5.31 6.91 -8.38
CA ASN A 49 4.54 6.96 -9.61
C ASN A 49 3.06 6.70 -9.28
N ALA A 50 2.19 7.62 -9.60
CA ALA A 50 0.76 7.47 -9.33
C ALA A 50 0.14 6.26 -10.05
N SER A 51 0.62 5.94 -11.25
CA SER A 51 0.18 4.78 -12.02
C SER A 51 0.55 3.43 -11.42
N ASP A 52 1.52 3.37 -10.50
CA ASP A 52 1.86 2.11 -9.84
C ASP A 52 0.80 1.65 -8.83
N VAL A 53 -0.08 2.55 -8.41
CA VAL A 53 -0.98 2.36 -7.27
C VAL A 53 -2.45 2.65 -7.59
N ASP A 54 -2.78 2.87 -8.84
CA ASP A 54 -4.13 3.20 -9.32
C ASP A 54 -5.02 1.96 -9.54
N SER A 55 -4.40 0.79 -9.63
CA SER A 55 -5.10 -0.50 -9.78
C SER A 55 -4.32 -1.63 -9.11
N VAL A 56 -5.00 -2.75 -8.85
CA VAL A 56 -4.39 -3.98 -8.30
C VAL A 56 -3.33 -4.52 -9.26
N ASP A 57 -3.65 -4.56 -10.55
CA ASP A 57 -2.74 -5.08 -11.59
C ASP A 57 -1.47 -4.24 -11.69
N HIS A 58 -1.60 -2.91 -11.67
CA HIS A 58 -0.45 -2.01 -11.71
C HIS A 58 0.40 -2.12 -10.44
N LEU A 59 -0.23 -2.26 -9.26
CA LEU A 59 0.49 -2.42 -8.01
C LEU A 59 1.31 -3.73 -7.99
N VAL A 60 0.72 -4.84 -8.43
CA VAL A 60 1.41 -6.13 -8.53
C VAL A 60 2.53 -6.07 -9.58
N ALA A 61 2.27 -5.47 -10.74
CA ALA A 61 3.30 -5.27 -11.77
C ALA A 61 4.44 -4.39 -11.28
N ALA A 62 4.15 -3.31 -10.56
CA ALA A 62 5.16 -2.42 -9.99
C ALA A 62 6.02 -3.13 -8.95
N LEU A 63 5.42 -3.99 -8.09
CA LEU A 63 6.15 -4.79 -7.12
C LEU A 63 7.23 -5.66 -7.80
N TYR A 64 6.88 -6.40 -8.84
CA TYR A 64 7.83 -7.23 -9.58
C TYR A 64 8.86 -6.41 -10.35
N ASN A 65 8.42 -5.33 -10.98
CA ASN A 65 9.28 -4.48 -11.79
C ASN A 65 10.39 -3.82 -10.98
N VAL A 66 10.04 -3.27 -9.79
CA VAL A 66 10.96 -2.47 -8.99
C VAL A 66 12.13 -3.27 -8.41
N ILE A 67 11.94 -4.58 -8.17
CA ILE A 67 12.99 -5.48 -7.67
C ILE A 67 13.79 -6.15 -8.80
N SER A 68 13.31 -6.06 -10.04
CA SER A 68 13.92 -6.73 -11.20
C SER A 68 14.99 -5.88 -11.87
N GLY A 69 16.05 -6.54 -12.37
CA GLY A 69 17.09 -5.90 -13.14
C GLY A 69 18.41 -6.68 -13.12
N PRO A 70 19.39 -6.28 -13.97
CA PRO A 70 20.69 -6.92 -14.02
C PRO A 70 21.53 -6.68 -12.76
N ALA A 71 22.58 -7.47 -12.60
CA ALA A 71 23.56 -7.29 -11.52
C ALA A 71 24.16 -5.88 -11.56
N GLY A 72 24.31 -5.26 -10.39
CA GLY A 72 24.91 -3.94 -10.23
C GLY A 72 24.02 -2.76 -10.62
N GLN A 73 22.87 -2.98 -11.24
CA GLN A 73 21.91 -1.90 -11.47
C GLN A 73 21.20 -1.55 -10.15
N PRO A 74 21.30 -0.30 -9.69
CA PRO A 74 20.55 0.13 -8.51
C PRO A 74 19.05 -0.05 -8.71
N ARG A 75 18.37 -0.58 -7.69
CA ARG A 75 16.92 -0.64 -7.66
C ARG A 75 16.35 0.69 -7.16
N ASP A 76 15.16 1.03 -7.61
CA ASP A 76 14.46 2.22 -7.11
C ASP A 76 13.77 1.91 -5.76
N TRP A 77 14.57 1.92 -4.69
CA TRP A 77 14.10 1.57 -3.35
C TRP A 77 13.08 2.56 -2.79
N ASP A 78 13.09 3.82 -3.23
CA ASP A 78 12.06 4.79 -2.83
C ASP A 78 10.72 4.45 -3.50
N ARG A 79 10.74 4.05 -4.76
CA ARG A 79 9.57 3.51 -5.45
C ARG A 79 9.05 2.25 -4.75
N PHE A 80 9.95 1.32 -4.40
CA PHE A 80 9.58 0.10 -3.68
C PHE A 80 8.88 0.42 -2.35
N ARG A 81 9.50 1.26 -1.51
CA ARG A 81 8.91 1.67 -0.21
C ARG A 81 7.55 2.32 -0.38
N SER A 82 7.37 3.10 -1.45
CA SER A 82 6.13 3.82 -1.70
C SER A 82 4.94 2.93 -2.08
N LEU A 83 5.15 1.66 -2.38
CA LEU A 83 4.09 0.70 -2.66
C LEU A 83 3.42 0.17 -1.38
N PHE A 84 4.12 0.20 -0.25
CA PHE A 84 3.71 -0.43 0.99
C PHE A 84 3.06 0.53 1.97
N LEU A 85 2.17 -0.01 2.80
CA LEU A 85 1.84 0.60 4.08
C LEU A 85 3.12 0.74 4.93
N PRO A 86 3.26 1.78 5.79
CA PRO A 86 4.44 1.94 6.65
C PRO A 86 4.77 0.71 7.48
N ASP A 87 3.74 0.01 7.98
CA ASP A 87 3.84 -1.23 8.73
C ASP A 87 3.71 -2.49 7.88
N GLY A 88 3.83 -2.34 6.56
CA GLY A 88 3.80 -3.46 5.62
C GLY A 88 4.84 -4.53 5.95
N ARG A 89 4.56 -5.77 5.57
CA ARG A 89 5.44 -6.91 5.88
C ARG A 89 5.71 -7.74 4.64
N LEU A 90 6.94 -8.24 4.57
CA LEU A 90 7.36 -9.24 3.61
C LEU A 90 7.83 -10.48 4.35
N GLY A 91 7.38 -11.66 3.93
CA GLY A 91 7.67 -12.90 4.63
C GLY A 91 8.04 -14.05 3.70
N ALA A 92 9.29 -14.54 3.82
CA ALA A 92 9.74 -15.74 3.14
C ALA A 92 9.49 -16.97 3.99
N ILE A 93 8.78 -17.94 3.46
CA ILE A 93 8.70 -19.27 4.09
C ILE A 93 10.03 -19.99 3.84
N ARG A 94 10.66 -20.43 4.92
CA ARG A 94 11.86 -21.27 4.91
C ARG A 94 11.47 -22.65 5.32
N ALA A 95 11.52 -23.60 4.41
CA ALA A 95 11.22 -24.99 4.72
C ALA A 95 12.32 -25.88 4.16
N ASP A 96 12.70 -26.89 4.92
CA ASP A 96 13.59 -27.94 4.43
C ASP A 96 12.97 -28.65 3.23
N ALA A 97 13.78 -29.27 2.39
CA ALA A 97 13.28 -30.09 1.30
C ALA A 97 12.25 -31.09 1.84
N ALA A 98 11.23 -31.40 1.03
CA ALA A 98 10.17 -32.29 1.45
C ALA A 98 10.74 -33.56 2.08
N ALA A 99 10.27 -33.89 3.28
CA ALA A 99 10.49 -35.19 3.87
C ALA A 99 10.05 -36.28 2.89
N THR A 100 10.85 -37.29 2.72
CA THR A 100 10.40 -38.58 2.15
C THR A 100 9.46 -39.22 3.16
N SER A 101 8.71 -40.26 2.75
CA SER A 101 7.76 -40.97 3.59
C SER A 101 8.31 -41.39 4.98
N ASP A 102 9.61 -41.41 5.13
CA ASP A 102 10.34 -41.92 6.30
C ASP A 102 10.98 -40.81 7.16
N GLN A 103 10.74 -39.54 6.86
CA GLN A 103 11.32 -38.43 7.65
C GLN A 103 10.25 -37.70 8.48
N PRO A 104 10.58 -37.25 9.71
CA PRO A 104 9.65 -36.52 10.56
C PRO A 104 9.21 -35.19 9.92
N ALA A 105 8.08 -34.70 10.40
CA ALA A 105 7.47 -33.46 9.97
C ALA A 105 8.50 -32.34 9.80
N ARG A 106 8.37 -31.62 8.68
CA ARG A 106 9.23 -30.50 8.29
C ARG A 106 9.36 -29.47 9.40
N LYS A 107 10.57 -29.04 9.62
CA LYS A 107 10.79 -27.74 10.23
C LYS A 107 10.57 -26.68 9.13
N SER A 108 9.57 -25.87 9.32
CA SER A 108 9.35 -24.66 8.53
C SER A 108 9.50 -23.46 9.45
N ASP A 109 10.05 -22.39 8.91
CA ASP A 109 10.21 -21.12 9.57
C ASP A 109 9.75 -20.02 8.63
N ILE A 110 9.45 -18.86 9.18
CA ILE A 110 9.12 -17.68 8.40
C ILE A 110 10.04 -16.53 8.80
N VAL A 111 10.61 -15.88 7.80
CA VAL A 111 11.44 -14.69 8.01
C VAL A 111 10.65 -13.46 7.61
N PHE A 112 10.12 -12.76 8.60
CA PHE A 112 9.39 -11.51 8.42
C PHE A 112 10.33 -10.31 8.40
N ARG A 113 10.05 -9.35 7.49
CA ARG A 113 10.76 -8.07 7.38
C ARG A 113 9.78 -6.94 7.10
N THR A 114 10.18 -5.74 7.49
CA THR A 114 9.62 -4.50 6.95
C THR A 114 10.13 -4.29 5.52
N PRO A 115 9.53 -3.38 4.74
CA PRO A 115 10.09 -2.98 3.44
C PRO A 115 11.55 -2.53 3.57
N GLU A 116 11.92 -1.78 4.62
CA GLU A 116 13.29 -1.39 4.86
C GLU A 116 14.21 -2.57 5.14
N GLY A 117 13.80 -3.49 6.01
CA GLY A 117 14.58 -4.70 6.29
C GLY A 117 14.73 -5.63 5.08
N TYR A 118 13.80 -5.57 4.11
CA TYR A 118 13.96 -6.21 2.80
C TYR A 118 15.08 -5.53 2.01
N VAL A 119 15.04 -4.20 1.90
CA VAL A 119 16.06 -3.42 1.18
C VAL A 119 17.46 -3.66 1.76
N GLU A 120 17.61 -3.57 3.07
CA GLU A 120 18.90 -3.78 3.76
C GLU A 120 19.51 -5.15 3.45
N ARG A 121 18.67 -6.18 3.35
CA ARG A 121 19.13 -7.54 3.07
C ARG A 121 19.42 -7.78 1.59
N ASP A 122 18.54 -7.28 0.70
CA ASP A 122 18.54 -7.71 -0.70
C ASP A 122 19.30 -6.76 -1.62
N ASP A 123 19.51 -5.48 -1.25
CA ASP A 123 20.34 -4.55 -2.02
C ASP A 123 21.79 -5.05 -2.24
N PRO A 124 22.49 -5.60 -1.23
CA PRO A 124 23.82 -6.19 -1.44
C PRO A 124 23.83 -7.38 -2.41
N TYR A 125 22.77 -8.21 -2.38
CA TYR A 125 22.62 -9.33 -3.31
C TYR A 125 22.47 -8.84 -4.75
N PHE A 126 21.64 -7.84 -5.00
CA PHE A 126 21.40 -7.29 -6.34
C PHE A 126 22.61 -6.56 -6.94
N LYS A 127 23.57 -6.14 -6.11
CA LYS A 127 24.83 -5.57 -6.59
C LYS A 127 25.70 -6.60 -7.34
N THR A 128 25.53 -7.87 -7.02
CA THR A 128 26.35 -8.95 -7.56
C THR A 128 25.58 -9.98 -8.38
N HIS A 129 24.24 -9.97 -8.28
CA HIS A 129 23.37 -10.93 -8.95
C HIS A 129 22.26 -10.21 -9.73
N GLY A 130 22.03 -10.64 -10.96
CA GLY A 130 20.82 -10.31 -11.68
C GLY A 130 19.62 -11.00 -11.03
N PHE A 131 18.50 -10.30 -11.00
CA PHE A 131 17.24 -10.81 -10.48
C PHE A 131 16.09 -10.26 -11.30
N PHE A 132 15.36 -11.14 -11.95
CA PHE A 132 14.22 -10.81 -12.78
C PHE A 132 13.04 -11.67 -12.33
N GLU A 133 12.08 -11.05 -11.70
CA GLU A 133 10.88 -11.72 -11.23
C GLU A 133 9.65 -11.19 -11.97
N ARG A 134 8.76 -12.10 -12.31
CA ARG A 134 7.50 -11.74 -12.96
C ARG A 134 6.36 -12.61 -12.48
N SER A 135 5.16 -12.06 -12.52
CA SER A 135 3.94 -12.83 -12.38
C SER A 135 3.74 -13.71 -13.61
N MET A 136 3.34 -14.96 -13.39
CA MET A 136 2.88 -15.88 -14.41
C MET A 136 1.36 -15.95 -14.47
N ALA A 137 0.70 -15.85 -13.31
CA ALA A 137 -0.74 -15.85 -13.16
C ALA A 137 -1.12 -15.15 -11.85
N ASN A 138 -2.22 -14.40 -11.88
CA ASN A 138 -2.78 -13.74 -10.70
C ASN A 138 -4.22 -14.21 -10.50
N ARG A 139 -4.53 -14.65 -9.29
CA ARG A 139 -5.91 -14.89 -8.87
C ARG A 139 -6.26 -13.85 -7.82
N VAL A 140 -7.19 -12.98 -8.16
CA VAL A 140 -7.63 -11.85 -7.34
C VAL A 140 -8.96 -12.19 -6.66
N GLU A 141 -9.06 -11.90 -5.38
CA GLU A 141 -10.28 -11.99 -4.59
C GLU A 141 -10.48 -10.66 -3.85
N GLU A 142 -11.69 -10.08 -3.97
CA GLU A 142 -11.98 -8.74 -3.45
C GLU A 142 -13.20 -8.74 -2.54
N PHE A 143 -13.11 -7.97 -1.47
CA PHE A 143 -14.26 -7.63 -0.63
C PHE A 143 -14.15 -6.16 -0.19
N GLY A 144 -14.93 -5.29 -0.83
CA GLY A 144 -14.87 -3.85 -0.58
C GLY A 144 -13.49 -3.28 -0.86
N ASN A 145 -12.83 -2.75 0.16
CA ASN A 145 -11.49 -2.18 0.05
C ASN A 145 -10.36 -3.19 0.39
N LEU A 146 -10.70 -4.42 0.64
CA LEU A 146 -9.75 -5.49 0.91
C LEU A 146 -9.57 -6.36 -0.33
N VAL A 147 -8.34 -6.56 -0.74
CA VAL A 147 -7.97 -7.39 -1.89
C VAL A 147 -6.92 -8.41 -1.47
N HIS A 148 -7.08 -9.63 -1.94
CA HIS A 148 -6.09 -10.68 -1.84
C HIS A 148 -5.69 -11.16 -3.23
N VAL A 149 -4.39 -11.26 -3.48
CA VAL A 149 -3.86 -11.78 -4.75
C VAL A 149 -2.97 -12.99 -4.47
N TRP A 150 -3.35 -14.15 -5.01
CA TRP A 150 -2.44 -15.27 -5.20
C TRP A 150 -1.69 -15.05 -6.51
N SER A 151 -0.45 -14.60 -6.42
CA SER A 151 0.39 -14.32 -7.58
C SER A 151 1.43 -15.41 -7.75
N THR A 152 1.28 -16.23 -8.77
CA THR A 152 2.30 -17.22 -9.14
C THR A 152 3.44 -16.51 -9.84
N TYR A 153 4.66 -16.74 -9.38
CA TYR A 153 5.84 -16.07 -9.91
C TYR A 153 6.92 -17.03 -10.40
N GLU A 154 7.80 -16.51 -11.21
CA GLU A 154 9.07 -17.12 -11.54
C GLU A 154 10.19 -16.09 -11.48
N SER A 155 11.38 -16.53 -11.04
CA SER A 155 12.57 -15.69 -10.92
C SER A 155 13.73 -16.24 -11.75
N ARG A 156 14.48 -15.33 -12.41
CA ARG A 156 15.61 -15.62 -13.29
C ARG A 156 16.80 -14.74 -12.94
N HIS A 157 18.01 -15.17 -13.25
CA HIS A 157 19.20 -14.33 -13.09
C HIS A 157 19.40 -13.36 -14.26
N ALA A 158 18.99 -13.75 -15.46
CA ALA A 158 18.89 -12.88 -16.62
C ALA A 158 17.48 -12.94 -17.21
N ALA A 159 17.04 -11.85 -17.85
CA ALA A 159 15.66 -11.76 -18.39
C ALA A 159 15.36 -12.83 -19.44
N ASP A 160 16.38 -13.26 -20.18
CA ASP A 160 16.36 -14.24 -21.27
C ASP A 160 16.79 -15.65 -20.84
N ASP A 161 17.04 -15.88 -19.57
CA ASP A 161 17.35 -17.23 -19.09
C ASP A 161 16.26 -18.22 -19.52
N PRO A 162 16.59 -19.37 -20.09
CA PRO A 162 15.61 -20.31 -20.61
C PRO A 162 14.79 -20.99 -19.52
N LYS A 163 15.30 -21.02 -18.29
CA LYS A 163 14.64 -21.63 -17.13
C LYS A 163 14.73 -20.72 -15.91
N PRO A 164 13.66 -20.60 -15.14
CA PRO A 164 13.70 -19.92 -13.85
C PRO A 164 14.56 -20.72 -12.86
N PHE A 165 15.25 -20.03 -11.96
CA PHE A 165 15.92 -20.67 -10.82
C PHE A 165 14.96 -20.90 -9.64
N ALA A 166 13.88 -20.08 -9.54
CA ALA A 166 12.83 -20.24 -8.55
C ALA A 166 11.46 -20.01 -9.17
N ARG A 167 10.46 -20.71 -8.64
CA ARG A 167 9.04 -20.52 -8.90
C ARG A 167 8.28 -20.70 -7.60
N GLY A 168 7.21 -19.97 -7.43
CA GLY A 168 6.41 -20.07 -6.23
C GLY A 168 5.10 -19.30 -6.32
N VAL A 169 4.51 -19.07 -5.16
CA VAL A 169 3.30 -18.26 -5.02
C VAL A 169 3.53 -17.19 -3.97
N ASN A 170 3.25 -15.95 -4.34
CA ASN A 170 3.08 -14.83 -3.43
C ASN A 170 1.61 -14.76 -2.98
N SER A 171 1.38 -14.73 -1.67
CA SER A 171 0.12 -14.34 -1.04
C SER A 171 0.23 -12.85 -0.71
N ILE A 172 -0.50 -12.02 -1.46
CA ILE A 172 -0.40 -10.57 -1.37
C ILE A 172 -1.70 -10.02 -0.77
N GLN A 173 -1.59 -9.32 0.35
CA GLN A 173 -2.70 -8.57 0.93
C GLN A 173 -2.59 -7.11 0.52
N ILE A 174 -3.68 -6.58 -0.04
CA ILE A 174 -3.77 -5.22 -0.57
C ILE A 174 -4.98 -4.54 0.07
N VAL A 175 -4.86 -3.26 0.34
CA VAL A 175 -5.98 -2.41 0.76
C VAL A 175 -6.10 -1.21 -0.17
N HIS A 176 -7.34 -0.83 -0.49
CA HIS A 176 -7.64 0.42 -1.17
C HIS A 176 -8.00 1.48 -0.13
N ALA A 177 -7.15 2.50 0.00
CA ALA A 177 -7.36 3.57 0.97
C ALA A 177 -6.72 4.88 0.47
N GLN A 178 -7.33 6.02 0.81
CA GLN A 178 -6.84 7.34 0.39
C GLN A 178 -6.67 7.48 -1.13
N GLY A 179 -7.60 6.88 -1.89
CA GLY A 179 -7.62 6.96 -3.35
C GLY A 179 -6.53 6.15 -4.06
N ARG A 180 -5.89 5.17 -3.37
CA ARG A 180 -4.86 4.33 -3.96
C ARG A 180 -4.84 2.93 -3.36
N TYR A 181 -4.18 2.00 -4.03
CA TYR A 181 -3.89 0.67 -3.52
C TYR A 181 -2.55 0.63 -2.78
N TRP A 182 -2.47 -0.18 -1.72
CA TRP A 182 -1.33 -0.35 -0.84
C TRP A 182 -1.05 -1.81 -0.59
N LEU A 183 0.21 -2.20 -0.63
CA LEU A 183 0.66 -3.51 -0.14
C LEU A 183 0.67 -3.52 1.38
N ALA A 184 -0.15 -4.36 1.99
CA ALA A 184 -0.14 -4.59 3.45
C ALA A 184 0.83 -5.72 3.82
N SER A 185 0.84 -6.81 3.03
CA SER A 185 1.81 -7.89 3.22
C SER A 185 2.04 -8.68 1.92
N VAL A 186 3.22 -9.24 1.81
CA VAL A 186 3.61 -10.20 0.76
C VAL A 186 4.29 -11.38 1.42
N LEU A 187 3.65 -12.54 1.38
CA LEU A 187 4.20 -13.79 1.89
C LEU A 187 4.42 -14.75 0.73
N TRP A 188 5.55 -15.43 0.70
CA TRP A 188 5.81 -16.37 -0.38
C TRP A 188 6.37 -17.70 0.09
N ASP A 189 6.03 -18.73 -0.68
CA ASP A 189 6.63 -20.03 -0.62
C ASP A 189 7.02 -20.51 -2.02
N GLU A 190 8.07 -21.31 -2.10
CA GLU A 190 8.71 -21.73 -3.35
C GLU A 190 8.48 -23.21 -3.63
N GLU A 191 8.45 -23.56 -4.92
CA GLU A 191 8.54 -24.95 -5.35
C GLU A 191 9.83 -25.59 -4.81
N ARG A 192 9.70 -26.85 -4.40
CA ARG A 192 10.82 -27.65 -3.92
C ARG A 192 10.51 -29.13 -4.07
N PRO A 193 11.43 -30.05 -3.86
CA PRO A 193 11.12 -31.48 -3.85
C PRO A 193 9.93 -31.78 -2.93
N GLY A 194 8.88 -32.41 -3.50
CA GLY A 194 7.62 -32.70 -2.81
C GLY A 194 6.62 -31.55 -2.65
N LEU A 195 6.89 -30.36 -3.16
CA LEU A 195 5.95 -29.26 -3.28
C LEU A 195 6.01 -28.70 -4.69
N ARG A 196 4.99 -28.94 -5.49
CA ARG A 196 4.83 -28.40 -6.85
C ARG A 196 3.68 -27.42 -6.91
N LEU A 197 3.75 -26.49 -7.85
CA LEU A 197 2.67 -25.55 -8.10
C LEU A 197 1.43 -26.31 -8.60
N PRO A 198 0.29 -26.22 -7.90
CA PRO A 198 -0.97 -26.79 -8.37
C PRO A 198 -1.47 -26.05 -9.62
N GLU A 199 -2.17 -26.77 -10.51
CA GLU A 199 -2.73 -26.17 -11.75
C GLU A 199 -3.59 -24.92 -11.51
N LYS A 200 -4.31 -24.88 -10.39
CA LYS A 200 -5.16 -23.74 -10.04
C LYS A 200 -4.40 -22.41 -9.88
N TYR A 201 -3.07 -22.47 -9.73
CA TYR A 201 -2.18 -21.31 -9.64
C TYR A 201 -1.40 -21.04 -10.93
N LEU A 202 -1.69 -21.78 -12.01
CA LEU A 202 -1.04 -21.61 -13.31
C LEU A 202 -1.97 -21.01 -14.37
N LYS A 203 -3.20 -20.68 -13.97
CA LYS A 203 -4.28 -20.16 -14.84
C LYS A 203 -4.84 -18.87 -14.26
#